data_a4e7feebde2004faddc23bc8fef5742f
#
_entry.id   a4e7feebde2004faddc23bc8fef5742f
#
_cell.length_a   1.000
_cell.length_b   1.000
_cell.length_c   1.000
_cell.angle_alpha   90.00
_cell.angle_beta   90.00
_cell.angle_gamma   90.00
#
_symmetry.space_group_name_H-M   'P 1'
#
loop_
_entity.id
_entity.type
_entity.pdbx_description
1 polymer ?
#
loop_
_entity_poly.entity_id
_entity_poly.type
_entity_poly.pdbx_seq_one_letter_code
_entity_poly.pdbx_strand_id
1 'polypeptide(L)'
;TLARQGHQVVATMRTVSKGDDLRRLGDEEGLDIEIRQLDVTDPDSVEAVMADPSGIDVLVNNAGFEVQGAIEQIDDVLMHRQLETNVMGPLRTMRAVLPAWSERGSGVVVNVSSIAGRVAPPYSGAYAASKHALEALTESLHFEVSQLGLRVHLIEPGRFPTNFSDNIVFPSAWKNSPHEDRALAFRGSLTSLDGDGTPADPQSVADAIARAATDPSTPFRTLVGGDAELIDATKTSMSFEEFETTMRTALDWHD
;
A
#
# COMPACT_ATOMS: atom_id res chain seq x y z
N THR A 1 -0.71 16.08 4.66
CA THR A 1 -1.08 16.70 3.34
C THR A 1 -2.57 17.08 3.35
N LEU A 2 -3.53 16.15 3.38
CA LEU A 2 -4.97 16.45 3.30
C LEU A 2 -5.46 17.46 4.34
N ALA A 3 -5.06 17.32 5.61
CA ALA A 3 -5.44 18.29 6.64
C ALA A 3 -4.90 19.70 6.36
N ARG A 4 -3.67 19.83 5.83
CA ARG A 4 -3.13 21.13 5.37
C ARG A 4 -3.84 21.70 4.16
N GLN A 5 -4.59 20.89 3.42
CA GLN A 5 -5.48 21.32 2.33
C GLN A 5 -6.88 21.71 2.81
N GLY A 6 -7.12 21.69 4.13
CA GLY A 6 -8.39 22.10 4.74
C GLY A 6 -9.42 20.97 4.89
N HIS A 7 -9.02 19.72 4.70
CA HIS A 7 -9.91 18.59 4.94
C HIS A 7 -9.92 18.16 6.40
N GLN A 8 -11.08 17.76 6.92
CA GLN A 8 -11.16 17.01 8.17
C GLN A 8 -10.59 15.61 7.96
N VAL A 9 -9.63 15.20 8.78
CA VAL A 9 -8.95 13.92 8.64
C VAL A 9 -9.16 13.05 9.88
N VAL A 10 -9.74 11.88 9.69
CA VAL A 10 -9.75 10.82 10.70
C VAL A 10 -8.55 9.91 10.45
N ALA A 11 -7.49 10.10 11.23
CA ALA A 11 -6.30 9.26 11.19
C ALA A 11 -6.48 8.05 12.09
N THR A 12 -6.36 6.85 11.51
CA THR A 12 -6.61 5.61 12.25
C THR A 12 -5.34 4.82 12.47
N MET A 13 -5.24 4.15 13.61
CA MET A 13 -4.10 3.31 13.98
C MET A 13 -4.48 2.28 15.05
N ARG A 14 -3.79 1.15 15.06
CA ARG A 14 -4.04 0.09 16.07
C ARG A 14 -3.75 0.54 17.50
N THR A 15 -2.74 1.39 17.67
CA THR A 15 -2.28 1.87 18.99
C THR A 15 -2.32 3.39 18.99
N VAL A 16 -3.32 3.97 19.62
CA VAL A 16 -3.60 5.42 19.61
C VAL A 16 -2.44 6.27 20.13
N SER A 17 -1.65 5.77 21.08
CA SER A 17 -0.47 6.48 21.61
C SER A 17 0.65 6.67 20.57
N LYS A 18 0.67 5.89 19.50
CA LYS A 18 1.60 6.12 18.37
C LYS A 18 1.22 7.35 17.52
N GLY A 19 0.07 7.94 17.75
CA GLY A 19 -0.41 9.15 17.08
C GLY A 19 -0.07 10.45 17.80
N ASP A 20 0.67 10.42 18.92
CA ASP A 20 0.93 11.62 19.73
C ASP A 20 1.70 12.70 18.96
N ASP A 21 2.66 12.31 18.10
CA ASP A 21 3.35 13.27 17.23
C ASP A 21 2.41 13.90 16.19
N LEU A 22 1.48 13.09 15.64
CA LEU A 22 0.49 13.61 14.68
C LEU A 22 -0.51 14.54 15.37
N ARG A 23 -0.92 14.23 16.60
CA ARG A 23 -1.80 15.09 17.41
C ARG A 23 -1.10 16.42 17.70
N ARG A 24 0.14 16.37 18.17
CA ARG A 24 0.93 17.58 18.43
C ARG A 24 1.07 18.45 17.18
N LEU A 25 1.37 17.85 16.02
CA LEU A 25 1.45 18.56 14.75
C LEU A 25 0.11 19.21 14.38
N GLY A 26 -1.00 18.49 14.60
CA GLY A 26 -2.36 19.00 14.40
C GLY A 26 -2.63 20.24 15.26
N ASP A 27 -2.28 20.17 16.55
CA ASP A 27 -2.47 21.29 17.50
C ASP A 27 -1.57 22.48 17.13
N GLU A 28 -0.30 22.25 16.79
CA GLU A 28 0.67 23.29 16.43
C GLU A 28 0.30 24.03 15.13
N GLU A 29 -0.24 23.33 14.14
CA GLU A 29 -0.61 23.90 12.84
C GLU A 29 -2.09 24.25 12.73
N GLY A 30 -2.90 23.98 13.77
CA GLY A 30 -4.35 24.22 13.73
C GLY A 30 -5.09 23.36 12.72
N LEU A 31 -4.68 22.10 12.55
CA LEU A 31 -5.25 21.17 11.57
C LEU A 31 -6.39 20.34 12.17
N ASP A 32 -7.44 20.09 11.39
CA ASP A 32 -8.55 19.24 11.81
C ASP A 32 -8.17 17.74 11.63
N ILE A 33 -7.54 17.19 12.65
CA ILE A 33 -7.10 15.79 12.68
C ILE A 33 -7.68 15.11 13.91
N GLU A 34 -8.56 14.15 13.70
CA GLU A 34 -9.04 13.24 14.73
C GLU A 34 -8.25 11.92 14.67
N ILE A 35 -7.84 11.40 15.83
CA ILE A 35 -7.16 10.10 15.92
C ILE A 35 -8.10 9.07 16.53
N ARG A 36 -8.38 7.98 15.78
CA ARG A 36 -9.20 6.86 16.24
C ARG A 36 -8.43 5.55 16.22
N GLN A 37 -8.79 4.65 17.14
CA GLN A 37 -8.28 3.29 17.11
C GLN A 37 -8.98 2.51 15.99
N LEU A 38 -8.17 1.82 15.16
CA LEU A 38 -8.67 0.89 14.13
C LEU A 38 -7.66 -0.24 13.96
N ASP A 39 -8.11 -1.45 14.16
CA ASP A 39 -7.46 -2.66 13.68
C ASP A 39 -8.26 -3.22 12.49
N VAL A 40 -7.70 -3.13 11.28
CA VAL A 40 -8.38 -3.59 10.06
C VAL A 40 -8.54 -5.12 10.01
N THR A 41 -7.84 -5.85 10.88
CA THR A 41 -7.97 -7.32 11.02
C THR A 41 -9.09 -7.73 11.95
N ASP A 42 -9.63 -6.79 12.73
CA ASP A 42 -10.74 -6.99 13.64
C ASP A 42 -12.05 -6.43 13.06
N PRO A 43 -13.03 -7.27 12.69
CA PRO A 43 -14.32 -6.81 12.15
C PRO A 43 -15.07 -5.84 13.07
N ASP A 44 -15.04 -6.10 14.38
CA ASP A 44 -15.76 -5.27 15.37
C ASP A 44 -15.11 -3.88 15.46
N SER A 45 -13.77 -3.82 15.36
CA SER A 45 -13.03 -2.55 15.30
C SER A 45 -13.38 -1.74 14.04
N VAL A 46 -13.52 -2.42 12.90
CA VAL A 46 -13.94 -1.77 11.65
C VAL A 46 -15.38 -1.26 11.77
N GLU A 47 -16.29 -2.07 12.26
CA GLU A 47 -17.69 -1.68 12.45
C GLU A 47 -17.82 -0.47 13.38
N ALA A 48 -17.10 -0.46 14.50
CA ALA A 48 -17.13 0.66 15.45
C ALA A 48 -16.68 2.01 14.84
N VAL A 49 -15.61 1.98 14.02
CA VAL A 49 -15.08 3.20 13.38
C VAL A 49 -15.96 3.66 12.21
N MET A 50 -16.57 2.71 11.49
CA MET A 50 -17.36 2.96 10.28
C MET A 50 -18.87 2.93 10.56
N ALA A 51 -19.31 3.00 11.82
CA ALA A 51 -20.72 2.90 12.22
C ALA A 51 -21.61 3.96 11.55
N ASP A 52 -21.08 5.15 11.27
CA ASP A 52 -21.72 6.17 10.47
C ASP A 52 -20.84 6.59 9.30
N PRO A 53 -20.97 5.94 8.13
CA PRO A 53 -20.19 6.26 6.95
C PRO A 53 -20.69 7.52 6.20
N SER A 54 -21.81 8.13 6.64
CA SER A 54 -22.41 9.27 5.93
C SER A 54 -21.50 10.51 5.91
N GLY A 55 -20.68 10.70 6.93
CA GLY A 55 -19.70 11.79 7.03
C GLY A 55 -18.35 11.48 6.38
N ILE A 56 -18.16 10.30 5.80
CA ILE A 56 -16.91 9.91 5.15
C ILE A 56 -17.05 10.12 3.64
N ASP A 57 -16.21 10.96 3.05
CA ASP A 57 -16.18 11.20 1.59
C ASP A 57 -15.04 10.46 0.90
N VAL A 58 -13.95 10.20 1.62
CA VAL A 58 -12.75 9.53 1.10
C VAL A 58 -12.29 8.46 2.08
N LEU A 59 -12.08 7.26 1.56
CA LEU A 59 -11.47 6.15 2.29
C LEU A 59 -10.08 5.88 1.72
N VAL A 60 -9.04 6.02 2.57
CA VAL A 60 -7.66 5.67 2.21
C VAL A 60 -7.26 4.38 2.94
N ASN A 61 -7.13 3.29 2.21
CA ASN A 61 -6.62 2.04 2.71
C ASN A 61 -5.09 1.99 2.55
N ASN A 62 -4.39 2.41 3.59
CA ASN A 62 -2.92 2.43 3.62
C ASN A 62 -2.33 1.39 4.58
N ALA A 63 -3.11 0.85 5.52
CA ALA A 63 -2.63 -0.14 6.47
C ALA A 63 -2.08 -1.39 5.77
N GLY A 64 -0.85 -1.76 6.11
CA GLY A 64 -0.20 -2.92 5.51
C GLY A 64 1.17 -3.18 6.11
N PHE A 65 1.70 -4.37 5.85
CA PHE A 65 3.05 -4.78 6.22
C PHE A 65 3.55 -5.81 5.21
N GLU A 66 4.81 -6.20 5.32
CA GLU A 66 5.45 -7.21 4.47
C GLU A 66 5.88 -8.42 5.29
N VAL A 67 5.54 -9.62 4.82
CA VAL A 67 6.23 -10.86 5.17
C VAL A 67 7.31 -11.10 4.13
N GLN A 68 8.56 -11.10 4.58
CA GLN A 68 9.73 -11.34 3.74
C GLN A 68 10.37 -12.68 4.09
N GLY A 69 10.51 -13.55 3.10
CA GLY A 69 11.13 -14.85 3.25
C GLY A 69 11.11 -15.65 1.96
N ALA A 70 11.93 -16.70 1.88
CA ALA A 70 11.84 -17.67 0.80
C ALA A 70 10.47 -18.39 0.88
N ILE A 71 9.89 -18.72 -0.26
CA ILE A 71 8.56 -19.36 -0.33
C ILE A 71 8.48 -20.60 0.55
N GLU A 72 9.52 -21.42 0.57
CA GLU A 72 9.59 -22.64 1.39
C GLU A 72 9.62 -22.39 2.91
N GLN A 73 9.89 -21.15 3.34
CA GLN A 73 9.96 -20.78 4.76
C GLN A 73 8.68 -20.10 5.25
N ILE A 74 7.82 -19.67 4.34
CA ILE A 74 6.57 -18.97 4.69
C ILE A 74 5.52 -20.02 5.05
N ASP A 75 5.17 -20.09 6.33
CA ASP A 75 4.10 -20.95 6.82
C ASP A 75 2.71 -20.35 6.57
N ASP A 76 1.69 -21.19 6.76
CA ASP A 76 0.29 -20.81 6.58
C ASP A 76 -0.12 -19.63 7.48
N VAL A 77 0.42 -19.56 8.70
CA VAL A 77 0.08 -18.50 9.66
C VAL A 77 0.58 -17.14 9.16
N LEU A 78 1.81 -17.09 8.68
CA LEU A 78 2.37 -15.87 8.10
C LEU A 78 1.64 -15.45 6.82
N MET A 79 1.33 -16.42 5.96
CA MET A 79 0.58 -16.15 4.74
C MET A 79 -0.83 -15.62 5.04
N HIS A 80 -1.56 -16.26 5.94
CA HIS A 80 -2.88 -15.79 6.36
C HIS A 80 -2.81 -14.38 6.97
N ARG A 81 -1.84 -14.12 7.84
CA ARG A 81 -1.65 -12.79 8.45
C ARG A 81 -1.37 -11.72 7.40
N GLN A 82 -0.56 -12.04 6.38
CA GLN A 82 -0.27 -11.14 5.26
C GLN A 82 -1.55 -10.77 4.50
N LEU A 83 -2.35 -11.78 4.13
CA LEU A 83 -3.61 -11.58 3.40
C LEU A 83 -4.66 -10.89 4.29
N GLU A 84 -4.74 -11.26 5.56
CA GLU A 84 -5.71 -10.70 6.50
C GLU A 84 -5.55 -9.18 6.64
N THR A 85 -4.32 -8.69 6.73
CA THR A 85 -4.08 -7.25 6.82
C THR A 85 -4.18 -6.55 5.48
N ASN A 86 -3.48 -7.06 4.45
CA ASN A 86 -3.30 -6.31 3.21
C ASN A 86 -4.46 -6.46 2.22
N VAL A 87 -5.32 -7.47 2.40
CA VAL A 87 -6.43 -7.78 1.50
C VAL A 87 -7.77 -7.69 2.22
N MET A 88 -7.94 -8.50 3.29
CA MET A 88 -9.21 -8.55 4.01
C MET A 88 -9.51 -7.25 4.76
N GLY A 89 -8.46 -6.57 5.29
CA GLY A 89 -8.60 -5.25 5.90
C GLY A 89 -9.24 -4.23 4.97
N PRO A 90 -8.61 -3.91 3.81
CA PRO A 90 -9.21 -3.05 2.80
C PRO A 90 -10.60 -3.49 2.33
N LEU A 91 -10.83 -4.79 2.17
CA LEU A 91 -12.14 -5.30 1.78
C LEU A 91 -13.22 -4.98 2.83
N ARG A 92 -12.90 -5.11 4.14
CA ARG A 92 -13.84 -4.79 5.24
C ARG A 92 -14.18 -3.30 5.26
N THR A 93 -13.17 -2.45 5.17
CA THR A 93 -13.39 -0.99 5.19
C THR A 93 -14.18 -0.51 3.96
N MET A 94 -13.89 -1.03 2.77
CA MET A 94 -14.67 -0.75 1.56
C MET A 94 -16.13 -1.20 1.72
N ARG A 95 -16.37 -2.43 2.19
CA ARG A 95 -17.73 -2.94 2.42
C ARG A 95 -18.54 -2.11 3.42
N ALA A 96 -17.87 -1.48 4.37
CA ALA A 96 -18.53 -0.65 5.36
C ALA A 96 -19.03 0.69 4.78
N VAL A 97 -18.34 1.28 3.80
CA VAL A 97 -18.70 2.59 3.24
C VAL A 97 -19.54 2.49 1.95
N LEU A 98 -19.32 1.46 1.14
CA LEU A 98 -19.89 1.35 -0.20
C LEU A 98 -21.44 1.41 -0.27
N PRO A 99 -22.20 0.79 0.65
CA PRO A 99 -23.66 0.87 0.58
C PRO A 99 -24.17 2.31 0.69
N ALA A 100 -23.72 3.06 1.69
CA ALA A 100 -24.13 4.45 1.89
C ALA A 100 -23.65 5.37 0.74
N TRP A 101 -22.46 5.13 0.22
CA TRP A 101 -21.91 5.88 -0.90
C TRP A 101 -22.65 5.61 -2.21
N SER A 102 -23.07 4.38 -2.45
CA SER A 102 -23.87 4.01 -3.62
C SER A 102 -25.24 4.69 -3.60
N GLU A 103 -25.87 4.78 -2.43
CA GLU A 103 -27.14 5.51 -2.27
C GLU A 103 -26.95 7.03 -2.47
N ARG A 104 -25.85 7.58 -1.94
CA ARG A 104 -25.50 8.99 -2.05
C ARG A 104 -25.05 9.40 -3.46
N GLY A 105 -24.51 8.46 -4.23
CA GLY A 105 -23.95 8.73 -5.56
C GLY A 105 -22.58 9.43 -5.53
N SER A 106 -21.85 9.36 -4.41
CA SER A 106 -20.53 9.99 -4.28
C SER A 106 -19.67 9.30 -3.23
N GLY A 107 -18.35 9.23 -3.50
CA GLY A 107 -17.33 8.69 -2.60
C GLY A 107 -16.07 8.34 -3.35
N VAL A 108 -14.96 8.28 -2.63
CA VAL A 108 -13.63 7.99 -3.22
C VAL A 108 -12.91 6.91 -2.39
N VAL A 109 -12.57 5.82 -3.03
CA VAL A 109 -11.66 4.81 -2.46
C VAL A 109 -10.27 5.03 -3.02
N VAL A 110 -9.26 5.12 -2.14
CA VAL A 110 -7.84 5.13 -2.51
C VAL A 110 -7.17 3.96 -1.81
N ASN A 111 -6.80 2.95 -2.57
CA ASN A 111 -6.06 1.80 -2.07
C ASN A 111 -4.56 1.97 -2.34
N VAL A 112 -3.75 1.96 -1.28
CA VAL A 112 -2.30 2.00 -1.40
C VAL A 112 -1.77 0.59 -1.64
N SER A 113 -1.46 0.32 -2.90
CA SER A 113 -0.84 -0.91 -3.36
C SER A 113 0.69 -0.84 -3.24
N SER A 114 1.39 -1.24 -4.26
CA SER A 114 2.85 -1.17 -4.42
C SER A 114 3.21 -1.56 -5.85
N ILE A 115 4.43 -1.22 -6.29
CA ILE A 115 5.02 -1.86 -7.47
C ILE A 115 5.05 -3.40 -7.34
N ALA A 116 5.09 -3.93 -6.10
CA ALA A 116 4.95 -5.36 -5.83
C ALA A 116 3.56 -5.94 -6.15
N GLY A 117 2.57 -5.11 -6.45
CA GLY A 117 1.29 -5.52 -7.03
C GLY A 117 1.33 -5.73 -8.55
N ARG A 118 2.44 -5.33 -9.20
CA ARG A 118 2.68 -5.44 -10.65
C ARG A 118 3.77 -6.45 -10.97
N VAL A 119 4.76 -6.56 -10.08
CA VAL A 119 5.89 -7.51 -10.19
C VAL A 119 6.04 -8.27 -8.89
N ALA A 120 6.63 -9.45 -8.94
CA ALA A 120 6.90 -10.26 -7.75
C ALA A 120 8.42 -10.41 -7.55
N PRO A 121 9.03 -9.57 -6.71
CA PRO A 121 10.46 -9.67 -6.45
C PRO A 121 10.79 -10.90 -5.59
N PRO A 122 12.02 -11.43 -5.72
CA PRO A 122 12.49 -12.51 -4.85
C PRO A 122 12.32 -12.18 -3.36
N TYR A 123 12.00 -13.19 -2.58
CA TYR A 123 11.82 -13.13 -1.11
C TYR A 123 10.65 -12.26 -0.61
N SER A 124 9.88 -11.65 -1.51
CA SER A 124 8.67 -10.88 -1.18
C SER A 124 7.39 -11.53 -1.73
N GLY A 125 7.40 -12.83 -1.97
CA GLY A 125 6.29 -13.54 -2.64
C GLY A 125 4.95 -13.40 -1.93
N ALA A 126 4.90 -13.53 -0.59
CA ALA A 126 3.66 -13.37 0.17
C ALA A 126 3.12 -11.93 0.09
N TYR A 127 4.01 -10.94 0.20
CA TYR A 127 3.66 -9.54 0.05
C TYR A 127 3.15 -9.23 -1.37
N ALA A 128 3.89 -9.66 -2.39
CA ALA A 128 3.48 -9.48 -3.78
C ALA A 128 2.12 -10.13 -4.07
N ALA A 129 1.88 -11.35 -3.59
CA ALA A 129 0.58 -12.02 -3.72
C ALA A 129 -0.55 -11.20 -3.08
N SER A 130 -0.32 -10.61 -1.89
CA SER A 130 -1.30 -9.76 -1.22
C SER A 130 -1.59 -8.47 -2.01
N LYS A 131 -0.56 -7.85 -2.60
CA LYS A 131 -0.74 -6.63 -3.39
C LYS A 131 -1.39 -6.92 -4.75
N HIS A 132 -1.05 -8.01 -5.43
CA HIS A 132 -1.77 -8.46 -6.63
C HIS A 132 -3.24 -8.75 -6.34
N ALA A 133 -3.56 -9.35 -5.18
CA ALA A 133 -4.94 -9.57 -4.78
C ALA A 133 -5.69 -8.24 -4.53
N LEU A 134 -5.05 -7.26 -3.88
CA LEU A 134 -5.61 -5.93 -3.68
C LEU A 134 -5.85 -5.21 -5.03
N GLU A 135 -4.89 -5.31 -5.97
CA GLU A 135 -5.03 -4.79 -7.34
C GLU A 135 -6.29 -5.33 -8.02
N ALA A 136 -6.44 -6.67 -8.02
CA ALA A 136 -7.57 -7.33 -8.67
C ALA A 136 -8.91 -6.94 -8.05
N LEU A 137 -9.01 -6.89 -6.71
CA LEU A 137 -10.21 -6.46 -6.02
C LEU A 137 -10.56 -4.99 -6.32
N THR A 138 -9.54 -4.13 -6.38
CA THR A 138 -9.74 -2.71 -6.64
C THR A 138 -10.16 -2.45 -8.09
N GLU A 139 -9.59 -3.18 -9.04
CA GLU A 139 -9.96 -3.11 -10.45
C GLU A 139 -11.41 -3.59 -10.67
N SER A 140 -11.81 -4.71 -10.05
CA SER A 140 -13.20 -5.17 -10.08
C SER A 140 -14.15 -4.11 -9.51
N LEU A 141 -13.83 -3.58 -8.34
CA LEU A 141 -14.63 -2.54 -7.69
C LEU A 141 -14.79 -1.31 -8.59
N HIS A 142 -13.73 -0.87 -9.27
CA HIS A 142 -13.79 0.27 -10.18
C HIS A 142 -14.88 0.10 -11.25
N PHE A 143 -14.97 -1.08 -11.88
CA PHE A 143 -16.02 -1.36 -12.86
C PHE A 143 -17.42 -1.45 -12.24
N GLU A 144 -17.52 -1.95 -11.02
CA GLU A 144 -18.80 -2.10 -10.32
C GLU A 144 -19.44 -0.76 -9.93
N VAL A 145 -18.62 0.24 -9.53
CA VAL A 145 -19.13 1.46 -8.88
C VAL A 145 -18.96 2.74 -9.70
N SER A 146 -18.20 2.73 -10.81
CA SER A 146 -17.95 3.93 -11.59
C SER A 146 -19.23 4.58 -12.14
N GLN A 147 -20.18 3.76 -12.55
CA GLN A 147 -21.50 4.24 -13.00
C GLN A 147 -22.42 4.74 -11.86
N LEU A 148 -22.04 4.48 -10.60
CA LEU A 148 -22.76 4.97 -9.42
C LEU A 148 -22.22 6.33 -8.92
N GLY A 149 -21.31 6.95 -9.65
CA GLY A 149 -20.69 8.23 -9.28
C GLY A 149 -19.54 8.11 -8.26
N LEU A 150 -19.09 6.90 -7.95
CA LEU A 150 -17.96 6.68 -7.06
C LEU A 150 -16.66 6.62 -7.85
N ARG A 151 -15.57 7.03 -7.20
CA ARG A 151 -14.21 6.93 -7.76
C ARG A 151 -13.38 5.94 -6.98
N VAL A 152 -12.52 5.22 -7.68
CA VAL A 152 -11.64 4.21 -7.10
C VAL A 152 -10.26 4.38 -7.70
N HIS A 153 -9.24 4.44 -6.86
CA HIS A 153 -7.85 4.65 -7.27
C HIS A 153 -6.90 3.67 -6.60
N LEU A 154 -5.86 3.31 -7.34
CA LEU A 154 -4.69 2.58 -6.87
C LEU A 154 -3.48 3.51 -6.87
N ILE A 155 -2.80 3.58 -5.74
CA ILE A 155 -1.49 4.21 -5.63
C ILE A 155 -0.48 3.08 -5.53
N GLU A 156 0.50 3.07 -6.42
CA GLU A 156 1.48 1.99 -6.60
C GLU A 156 2.90 2.52 -6.32
N PRO A 157 3.29 2.69 -5.04
CA PRO A 157 4.61 3.18 -4.69
C PRO A 157 5.72 2.17 -5.02
N GLY A 158 6.87 2.69 -5.42
CA GLY A 158 8.14 2.00 -5.39
C GLY A 158 8.72 1.92 -3.98
N ARG A 159 10.04 2.07 -3.87
CA ARG A 159 10.76 2.06 -2.60
C ARG A 159 10.86 3.45 -2.01
N PHE A 160 10.41 3.58 -0.77
CA PHE A 160 10.47 4.84 -0.03
C PHE A 160 11.09 4.61 1.35
N PRO A 161 11.96 5.51 1.85
CA PRO A 161 12.54 5.43 3.18
C PRO A 161 11.50 5.83 4.22
N THR A 162 10.75 4.86 4.71
CA THR A 162 9.71 5.03 5.72
C THR A 162 9.85 3.97 6.81
N ASN A 163 9.12 4.12 7.90
CA ASN A 163 9.03 3.10 8.96
C ASN A 163 8.35 1.79 8.51
N PHE A 164 8.00 1.64 7.24
CA PHE A 164 7.46 0.40 6.69
C PHE A 164 8.45 -0.75 6.86
N SER A 165 9.74 -0.49 6.66
CA SER A 165 10.81 -1.48 6.81
C SER A 165 10.91 -2.03 8.24
N ASP A 166 10.54 -1.24 9.25
CA ASP A 166 10.58 -1.67 10.67
C ASP A 166 9.45 -2.67 10.99
N ASN A 167 8.46 -2.78 10.12
CA ASN A 167 7.32 -3.68 10.28
C ASN A 167 7.43 -4.96 9.43
N ILE A 168 8.59 -5.21 8.81
CA ILE A 168 8.81 -6.44 8.06
C ILE A 168 8.84 -7.61 9.03
N VAL A 169 8.10 -8.66 8.69
CA VAL A 169 8.02 -9.90 9.46
C VAL A 169 8.76 -10.99 8.71
N PHE A 170 9.64 -11.69 9.42
CA PHE A 170 10.42 -12.78 8.87
C PHE A 170 9.94 -14.13 9.41
N PRO A 171 10.02 -15.21 8.62
CA PRO A 171 9.81 -16.57 9.12
C PRO A 171 10.78 -16.93 10.24
N SER A 172 10.39 -17.84 11.13
CA SER A 172 11.27 -18.29 12.23
C SER A 172 12.59 -18.90 11.76
N ALA A 173 12.56 -19.57 10.61
CA ALA A 173 13.74 -20.19 9.99
C ALA A 173 14.58 -19.23 9.14
N TRP A 174 14.26 -17.93 9.14
CA TRP A 174 14.92 -16.93 8.30
C TRP A 174 16.37 -16.69 8.70
N LYS A 175 16.58 -16.40 9.99
CA LYS A 175 17.89 -16.01 10.51
C LYS A 175 18.93 -17.12 10.37
N ASN A 176 20.08 -16.76 9.82
CA ASN A 176 21.18 -17.67 9.50
C ASN A 176 20.82 -18.75 8.46
N SER A 177 19.76 -18.55 7.70
CA SER A 177 19.43 -19.44 6.59
C SER A 177 20.25 -19.08 5.33
N PRO A 178 20.40 -20.01 4.38
CA PRO A 178 21.05 -19.70 3.09
C PRO A 178 20.34 -18.59 2.30
N HIS A 179 19.09 -18.29 2.64
CA HIS A 179 18.29 -17.28 1.97
C HIS A 179 18.52 -15.86 2.51
N GLU A 180 18.94 -15.73 3.77
CA GLU A 180 19.13 -14.41 4.41
C GLU A 180 20.16 -13.57 3.66
N ASP A 181 21.35 -14.13 3.44
CA ASP A 181 22.44 -13.42 2.75
C ASP A 181 22.06 -13.07 1.30
N ARG A 182 21.41 -13.99 0.59
CA ARG A 182 20.96 -13.76 -0.79
C ARG A 182 19.89 -12.67 -0.86
N ALA A 183 18.95 -12.66 0.07
CA ALA A 183 17.91 -11.64 0.13
C ALA A 183 18.47 -10.26 0.50
N LEU A 184 19.45 -10.21 1.40
CA LEU A 184 20.13 -8.97 1.75
C LEU A 184 20.92 -8.43 0.54
N ALA A 185 21.62 -9.29 -0.19
CA ALA A 185 22.30 -8.92 -1.43
C ALA A 185 21.32 -8.39 -2.48
N PHE A 186 20.19 -9.08 -2.70
CA PHE A 186 19.14 -8.63 -3.62
C PHE A 186 18.56 -7.26 -3.20
N ARG A 187 18.24 -7.07 -1.92
CA ARG A 187 17.76 -5.76 -1.44
C ARG A 187 18.78 -4.65 -1.62
N GLY A 188 20.06 -4.97 -1.39
CA GLY A 188 21.17 -4.04 -1.64
C GLY A 188 21.26 -3.63 -3.10
N SER A 189 21.11 -4.58 -4.03
CA SER A 189 21.17 -4.29 -5.47
C SER A 189 20.03 -3.40 -5.97
N LEU A 190 18.87 -3.42 -5.31
CA LEU A 190 17.73 -2.54 -5.68
C LEU A 190 18.08 -1.04 -5.58
N THR A 191 19.11 -0.65 -4.84
CA THR A 191 19.55 0.75 -4.77
C THR A 191 20.07 1.28 -6.11
N SER A 192 20.49 0.38 -7.01
CA SER A 192 20.89 0.77 -8.36
C SER A 192 19.72 1.29 -9.22
N LEU A 193 18.48 1.05 -8.80
CA LEU A 193 17.26 1.53 -9.47
C LEU A 193 16.83 2.93 -8.98
N ASP A 194 17.47 3.48 -7.95
CA ASP A 194 17.12 4.76 -7.36
C ASP A 194 17.61 5.97 -8.21
N GLY A 195 18.03 5.74 -9.46
CA GLY A 195 18.40 6.78 -10.40
C GLY A 195 19.70 7.49 -10.00
N ASP A 196 19.63 8.75 -9.58
CA ASP A 196 20.78 9.56 -9.15
C ASP A 196 21.24 9.26 -7.71
N GLY A 197 20.64 8.25 -7.06
CA GLY A 197 20.95 7.85 -5.69
C GLY A 197 20.28 8.74 -4.62
N THR A 198 19.43 9.68 -5.02
CA THR A 198 18.64 10.47 -4.09
C THR A 198 17.47 9.62 -3.57
N PRO A 199 17.34 9.43 -2.25
CA PRO A 199 16.20 8.71 -1.69
C PRO A 199 14.89 9.40 -2.08
N ALA A 200 13.91 8.59 -2.53
CA ALA A 200 12.60 9.12 -2.89
C ALA A 200 11.91 9.74 -1.67
N ASP A 201 11.30 10.92 -1.85
CA ASP A 201 10.59 11.62 -0.78
C ASP A 201 9.21 10.99 -0.56
N PRO A 202 8.91 10.44 0.64
CA PRO A 202 7.59 9.92 0.98
C PRO A 202 6.44 10.92 0.79
N GLN A 203 6.73 12.23 0.77
CA GLN A 203 5.74 13.26 0.49
C GLN A 203 5.10 13.08 -0.89
N SER A 204 5.83 12.57 -1.87
CA SER A 204 5.28 12.30 -3.22
C SER A 204 4.14 11.27 -3.21
N VAL A 205 4.22 10.26 -2.32
CA VAL A 205 3.13 9.29 -2.13
C VAL A 205 1.92 9.96 -1.47
N ALA A 206 2.15 10.79 -0.44
CA ALA A 206 1.08 11.55 0.21
C ALA A 206 0.38 12.52 -0.76
N ASP A 207 1.13 13.15 -1.67
CA ASP A 207 0.59 14.05 -2.69
C ASP A 207 -0.19 13.28 -3.77
N ALA A 208 0.26 12.10 -4.15
CA ALA A 208 -0.48 11.22 -5.06
C ALA A 208 -1.82 10.76 -4.45
N ILE A 209 -1.82 10.38 -3.17
CA ILE A 209 -3.03 10.03 -2.41
C ILE A 209 -3.97 11.25 -2.35
N ALA A 210 -3.45 12.43 -2.04
CA ALA A 210 -4.25 13.64 -1.95
C ALA A 210 -4.88 14.02 -3.31
N ARG A 211 -4.15 13.90 -4.40
CA ARG A 211 -4.69 14.10 -5.76
C ARG A 211 -5.78 13.08 -6.08
N ALA A 212 -5.56 11.80 -5.79
CA ALA A 212 -6.57 10.77 -6.01
C ALA A 212 -7.86 11.05 -5.21
N ALA A 213 -7.72 11.54 -3.99
CA ALA A 213 -8.84 11.92 -3.13
C ALA A 213 -9.64 13.11 -3.69
N THR A 214 -8.97 14.12 -4.26
CA THR A 214 -9.58 15.45 -4.52
C THR A 214 -9.75 15.80 -6.00
N ASP A 215 -8.92 15.26 -6.90
CA ASP A 215 -8.93 15.57 -8.32
C ASP A 215 -9.60 14.47 -9.14
N PRO A 216 -10.79 14.74 -9.73
CA PRO A 216 -11.50 13.76 -10.56
C PRO A 216 -10.76 13.32 -11.82
N SER A 217 -9.74 14.07 -12.26
CA SER A 217 -8.93 13.74 -13.43
C SER A 217 -7.80 12.74 -13.14
N THR A 218 -7.60 12.38 -11.86
CA THR A 218 -6.57 11.41 -11.46
C THR A 218 -6.87 10.06 -12.10
N PRO A 219 -5.88 9.42 -12.75
CA PRO A 219 -6.08 8.11 -13.36
C PRO A 219 -6.38 7.04 -12.30
N PHE A 220 -6.96 5.91 -12.75
CA PHE A 220 -7.26 4.76 -11.88
C PHE A 220 -6.00 4.23 -11.17
N ARG A 221 -4.87 4.16 -11.89
CA ARG A 221 -3.56 3.72 -11.36
C ARG A 221 -2.57 4.88 -11.38
N THR A 222 -1.82 5.03 -10.31
CA THR A 222 -0.75 6.02 -10.20
C THR A 222 0.50 5.36 -9.63
N LEU A 223 1.49 5.12 -10.47
CA LEU A 223 2.84 4.75 -10.05
C LEU A 223 3.49 5.95 -9.35
N VAL A 224 4.23 5.69 -8.28
CA VAL A 224 4.97 6.74 -7.55
C VAL A 224 6.38 6.26 -7.28
N GLY A 225 7.35 7.02 -7.77
CA GLY A 225 8.78 6.72 -7.69
C GLY A 225 9.36 6.27 -9.03
N GLY A 226 10.55 6.76 -9.35
CA GLY A 226 11.22 6.45 -10.63
C GLY A 226 11.54 4.96 -10.78
N ASP A 227 11.80 4.26 -9.67
CA ASP A 227 11.99 2.82 -9.64
C ASP A 227 10.71 2.06 -10.02
N ALA A 228 9.54 2.50 -9.51
CA ALA A 228 8.25 1.90 -9.84
C ALA A 228 7.93 2.09 -11.33
N GLU A 229 8.11 3.29 -11.85
CA GLU A 229 7.88 3.60 -13.27
C GLU A 229 8.81 2.80 -14.17
N LEU A 230 10.10 2.70 -13.83
CA LEU A 230 11.09 1.94 -14.59
C LEU A 230 10.75 0.45 -14.61
N ILE A 231 10.44 -0.13 -13.45
CA ILE A 231 10.13 -1.56 -13.32
C ILE A 231 8.86 -1.91 -14.08
N ASP A 232 7.79 -1.13 -13.96
CA ASP A 232 6.52 -1.38 -14.65
C ASP A 232 6.69 -1.23 -16.17
N ALA A 233 7.34 -0.18 -16.64
CA ALA A 233 7.62 0.02 -18.05
C ALA A 233 8.45 -1.11 -18.64
N THR A 234 9.47 -1.58 -17.91
CA THR A 234 10.30 -2.71 -18.33
C THR A 234 9.46 -3.99 -18.39
N LYS A 235 8.70 -4.30 -17.33
CA LYS A 235 7.84 -5.50 -17.24
C LYS A 235 6.81 -5.57 -18.35
N THR A 236 6.19 -4.44 -18.70
CA THR A 236 5.09 -4.40 -19.67
C THR A 236 5.56 -4.37 -21.13
N SER A 237 6.83 -4.05 -21.38
CA SER A 237 7.38 -3.91 -22.73
C SER A 237 7.98 -5.20 -23.31
N MET A 238 8.10 -6.28 -22.52
CA MET A 238 8.82 -7.49 -22.93
C MET A 238 8.23 -8.76 -22.31
N SER A 239 8.66 -9.93 -22.80
CA SER A 239 8.31 -11.22 -22.20
C SER A 239 8.89 -11.39 -20.80
N PHE A 240 8.39 -12.39 -20.07
CA PHE A 240 8.92 -12.65 -18.70
C PHE A 240 10.40 -13.02 -18.72
N GLU A 241 10.83 -13.81 -19.69
CA GLU A 241 12.22 -14.27 -19.84
C GLU A 241 13.17 -13.11 -20.16
N GLU A 242 12.73 -12.18 -20.99
CA GLU A 242 13.47 -10.96 -21.31
C GLU A 242 13.53 -10.04 -20.10
N PHE A 243 12.42 -9.87 -19.38
CA PHE A 243 12.35 -9.10 -18.14
C PHE A 243 13.28 -9.69 -17.07
N GLU A 244 13.24 -10.99 -16.84
CA GLU A 244 14.14 -11.67 -15.90
C GLU A 244 15.61 -11.40 -16.23
N THR A 245 15.99 -11.61 -17.50
CA THR A 245 17.37 -11.38 -17.96
C THR A 245 17.79 -9.92 -17.77
N THR A 246 16.92 -8.99 -18.11
CA THR A 246 17.17 -7.55 -17.97
C THR A 246 17.35 -7.17 -16.51
N MET A 247 16.46 -7.64 -15.63
CA MET A 247 16.54 -7.32 -14.20
C MET A 247 17.75 -7.95 -13.52
N ARG A 248 18.08 -9.21 -13.84
CA ARG A 248 19.29 -9.86 -13.32
C ARG A 248 20.55 -9.09 -13.72
N THR A 249 20.62 -8.61 -14.95
CA THR A 249 21.74 -7.82 -15.44
C THR A 249 21.80 -6.44 -14.76
N ALA A 250 20.68 -5.73 -14.69
CA ALA A 250 20.61 -4.39 -14.10
C ALA A 250 20.94 -4.38 -12.60
N LEU A 251 20.59 -5.46 -11.90
CA LEU A 251 20.81 -5.61 -10.46
C LEU A 251 22.13 -6.31 -10.12
N ASP A 252 22.92 -6.72 -11.11
CA ASP A 252 24.11 -7.58 -10.91
C ASP A 252 23.79 -8.80 -10.02
N TRP A 253 22.59 -9.39 -10.22
CA TRP A 253 22.06 -10.46 -9.41
C TRP A 253 22.11 -11.78 -10.17
N HIS A 254 23.22 -12.47 -10.02
CA HIS A 254 23.51 -13.76 -10.65
C HIS A 254 23.50 -14.89 -9.61
N ASP A 255 23.28 -16.11 -10.08
CA ASP A 255 23.25 -17.33 -9.26
C ASP A 255 24.63 -17.67 -8.69
#